data_621583d1638cc81ef8550769d8438108
#
_entry.id   621583d1638cc81ef8550769d8438108
#
_cell.length_a   1.000
_cell.length_b   1.000
_cell.length_c   1.000
_cell.angle_alpha   90.00
_cell.angle_beta   90.00
_cell.angle_gamma   90.00
#
_symmetry.space_group_name_H-M   'P 1'
#
loop_
_entity.id
_entity.type
_entity.pdbx_description
1 polymer ?
#
loop_
_entity_poly.entity_id
_entity_poly.type
_entity_poly.pdbx_seq_one_letter_code
_entity_poly.pdbx_strand_id
1 'polypeptide(L)'
;MKNEAFLKTIKHGGFRSLVKRALEVGIDVEFISPENKLIRFKYGNDLFFIRGRNAPVYRRMGDMTKNKVTTKTVLDGAGICTPKGIEALSFSEAKRLMTEHHIKYPVILKPSAGTRGLGVTWNIQTEMGLKKALIHFKVAANEHAFLTSKSKTFLVEEMFQGNEYRVMVLDKKVVSCVEKIPASVIGDGQSTIQELIHTFNQTRLPGFFIHVDKIVRETLKKNNLDLKSVLPKGQVLRLRNNLNMSDGGRSIDVTSQLHPTLKALCIKAIESIGLTYGGVDLMAHDLRDPKTR
;
A
#
# COMPACT_ATOMS: atom_id res chain seq x y z
N MET A 1 -34.03 21.71 -21.79
CA MET A 1 -34.24 20.91 -23.06
C MET A 1 -33.01 20.04 -23.39
N LYS A 2 -31.78 20.52 -23.56
CA LYS A 2 -30.61 19.65 -23.87
C LYS A 2 -30.33 18.58 -22.78
N ASN A 3 -30.49 18.92 -21.52
CA ASN A 3 -30.20 18.02 -20.39
C ASN A 3 -31.24 16.88 -20.24
N GLU A 4 -32.49 17.10 -20.52
CA GLU A 4 -33.54 16.05 -20.45
C GLU A 4 -33.41 14.99 -21.54
N ALA A 5 -33.10 15.40 -22.78
CA ALA A 5 -32.84 14.46 -23.86
C ALA A 5 -31.66 13.56 -23.54
N PHE A 6 -30.63 14.12 -22.92
CA PHE A 6 -29.45 13.34 -22.54
C PHE A 6 -29.70 12.42 -21.36
N LEU A 7 -30.42 12.85 -20.32
CA LEU A 7 -30.79 11.97 -19.21
C LEU A 7 -31.48 10.67 -19.67
N LYS A 8 -32.26 10.73 -20.76
CA LYS A 8 -32.88 9.56 -21.36
C LYS A 8 -31.89 8.60 -22.00
N THR A 9 -30.73 9.07 -22.44
CA THR A 9 -29.68 8.22 -23.04
C THR A 9 -28.87 7.45 -21.99
N ILE A 10 -28.90 7.87 -20.69
CA ILE A 10 -28.22 7.17 -19.62
C ILE A 10 -29.00 5.91 -19.24
N LYS A 11 -28.57 4.75 -19.72
CA LYS A 11 -29.22 3.46 -19.44
C LYS A 11 -29.11 3.01 -17.97
N HIS A 12 -28.06 3.42 -17.24
CA HIS A 12 -27.84 3.01 -15.85
C HIS A 12 -28.60 3.90 -14.87
N GLY A 13 -29.59 3.33 -14.16
CA GLY A 13 -30.50 4.07 -13.28
C GLY A 13 -29.79 4.89 -12.19
N GLY A 14 -28.85 4.30 -11.46
CA GLY A 14 -28.10 5.02 -10.42
C GLY A 14 -27.27 6.19 -10.95
N PHE A 15 -26.66 6.04 -12.13
CA PHE A 15 -25.91 7.15 -12.74
C PHE A 15 -26.83 8.25 -13.25
N ARG A 16 -28.00 7.87 -13.83
CA ARG A 16 -29.04 8.83 -14.21
C ARG A 16 -29.56 9.63 -13.03
N SER A 17 -29.82 8.97 -11.89
CA SER A 17 -30.26 9.62 -10.67
C SER A 17 -29.22 10.60 -10.12
N LEU A 18 -27.93 10.25 -10.14
CA LEU A 18 -26.86 11.14 -9.76
C LEU A 18 -26.80 12.40 -10.60
N VAL A 19 -26.85 12.26 -11.94
CA VAL A 19 -26.84 13.41 -12.87
C VAL A 19 -28.10 14.27 -12.70
N LYS A 20 -29.26 13.64 -12.56
CA LYS A 20 -30.50 14.34 -12.30
C LYS A 20 -30.41 15.17 -11.00
N ARG A 21 -29.92 14.55 -9.92
CA ARG A 21 -29.75 15.24 -8.64
C ARG A 21 -28.74 16.38 -8.71
N ALA A 22 -27.63 16.19 -9.41
CA ALA A 22 -26.65 17.25 -9.61
C ALA A 22 -27.28 18.49 -10.29
N LEU A 23 -28.09 18.29 -11.32
CA LEU A 23 -28.79 19.37 -12.00
C LEU A 23 -29.83 20.05 -11.07
N GLU A 24 -30.56 19.28 -10.28
CA GLU A 24 -31.57 19.80 -9.32
C GLU A 24 -30.94 20.69 -8.24
N VAL A 25 -29.71 20.41 -7.83
CA VAL A 25 -28.98 21.21 -6.81
C VAL A 25 -28.10 22.30 -7.43
N GLY A 26 -28.25 22.59 -8.73
CA GLY A 26 -27.57 23.69 -9.41
C GLY A 26 -26.12 23.41 -9.79
N ILE A 27 -25.70 22.13 -9.80
CA ILE A 27 -24.37 21.77 -10.32
C ILE A 27 -24.42 21.81 -11.85
N ASP A 28 -23.47 22.49 -12.45
CA ASP A 28 -23.32 22.54 -13.88
C ASP A 28 -22.83 21.22 -14.44
N VAL A 29 -23.56 20.65 -15.39
CA VAL A 29 -23.28 19.32 -15.95
C VAL A 29 -23.05 19.45 -17.43
N GLU A 30 -21.85 19.07 -17.88
CA GLU A 30 -21.49 19.07 -19.30
C GLU A 30 -21.12 17.66 -19.76
N PHE A 31 -21.69 17.27 -20.91
CA PHE A 31 -21.43 16.00 -21.54
C PHE A 31 -20.27 16.13 -22.52
N ILE A 32 -19.08 15.73 -22.10
CA ILE A 32 -17.85 15.89 -22.90
C ILE A 32 -17.80 14.88 -24.04
N SER A 33 -18.13 13.61 -23.76
CA SER A 33 -18.17 12.55 -24.76
C SER A 33 -19.25 11.53 -24.41
N PRO A 34 -20.40 11.58 -25.09
CA PRO A 34 -21.48 10.61 -24.90
C PRO A 34 -21.03 9.18 -25.19
N GLU A 35 -20.22 8.96 -26.24
CA GLU A 35 -19.71 7.64 -26.65
C GLU A 35 -18.85 7.02 -25.54
N ASN A 36 -18.03 7.83 -24.89
CA ASN A 36 -17.16 7.44 -23.79
C ASN A 36 -17.83 7.54 -22.43
N LYS A 37 -19.10 7.99 -22.37
CA LYS A 37 -19.87 8.22 -21.14
C LYS A 37 -19.12 9.16 -20.18
N LEU A 38 -18.45 10.19 -20.72
CA LEU A 38 -17.66 11.16 -19.96
C LEU A 38 -18.48 12.42 -19.72
N ILE A 39 -18.66 12.75 -18.45
CA ILE A 39 -19.41 13.92 -17.98
C ILE A 39 -18.49 14.78 -17.12
N ARG A 40 -18.60 16.09 -17.29
CA ARG A 40 -17.97 17.08 -16.44
C ARG A 40 -19.02 17.73 -15.54
N PHE A 41 -18.74 17.79 -14.26
CA PHE A 41 -19.48 18.57 -13.27
C PHE A 41 -18.65 19.79 -12.88
N LYS A 42 -19.27 20.96 -12.80
CA LYS A 42 -18.66 22.17 -12.30
C LYS A 42 -19.44 22.68 -11.09
N TYR A 43 -18.75 22.88 -9.99
CA TYR A 43 -19.31 23.45 -8.77
C TYR A 43 -18.35 24.52 -8.25
N GLY A 44 -18.75 25.78 -8.31
CA GLY A 44 -17.84 26.89 -8.05
C GLY A 44 -16.64 26.88 -9.01
N ASN A 45 -15.43 26.82 -8.46
CA ASN A 45 -14.18 26.71 -9.22
C ASN A 45 -13.72 25.26 -9.43
N ASP A 46 -14.41 24.29 -8.84
CA ASP A 46 -14.00 22.89 -8.90
C ASP A 46 -14.61 22.20 -10.12
N LEU A 47 -13.79 21.38 -10.78
CA LEU A 47 -14.16 20.55 -11.92
C LEU A 47 -14.02 19.08 -11.57
N PHE A 48 -15.10 18.32 -11.75
CA PHE A 48 -15.14 16.89 -11.52
C PHE A 48 -15.51 16.16 -12.82
N PHE A 49 -14.81 15.07 -13.11
CA PHE A 49 -15.12 14.23 -14.26
C PHE A 49 -15.61 12.86 -13.81
N ILE A 50 -16.68 12.37 -14.44
CA ILE A 50 -17.19 11.01 -14.22
C ILE A 50 -17.20 10.29 -15.54
N ARG A 51 -16.75 9.03 -15.56
CA ARG A 51 -16.81 8.15 -16.72
C ARG A 51 -17.62 6.89 -16.41
N GLY A 52 -18.78 6.76 -17.05
CA GLY A 52 -19.66 5.59 -16.93
C GLY A 52 -20.21 5.37 -15.51
N ARG A 53 -20.12 4.13 -15.01
CA ARG A 53 -20.54 3.77 -13.63
C ARG A 53 -19.53 4.18 -12.58
N ASN A 54 -18.39 4.61 -13.01
CA ASN A 54 -17.26 4.77 -12.10
C ASN A 54 -17.36 6.11 -11.41
N ALA A 55 -17.08 6.11 -10.13
CA ALA A 55 -16.94 7.27 -9.29
C ALA A 55 -16.05 8.35 -9.95
N PRO A 56 -16.16 9.61 -9.50
CA PRO A 56 -15.43 10.75 -10.05
C PRO A 56 -13.95 10.44 -10.30
N VAL A 57 -13.30 11.26 -11.06
CA VAL A 57 -11.87 11.19 -11.49
C VAL A 57 -10.90 10.81 -10.38
N TYR A 58 -11.26 11.01 -9.12
CA TYR A 58 -10.60 10.43 -7.94
C TYR A 58 -10.23 8.97 -8.10
N ARG A 59 -11.03 8.18 -8.81
CA ARG A 59 -10.71 6.78 -9.04
C ARG A 59 -9.57 6.59 -10.04
N ARG A 60 -9.38 7.51 -10.98
CA ARG A 60 -8.23 7.46 -11.89
C ARG A 60 -6.93 7.85 -11.21
N MET A 61 -6.97 8.84 -10.34
CA MET A 61 -5.80 9.22 -9.52
C MET A 61 -5.47 8.10 -8.53
N GLY A 62 -6.48 7.48 -7.91
CA GLY A 62 -6.30 6.27 -7.10
C GLY A 62 -5.79 5.06 -7.90
N ASP A 63 -6.11 4.93 -9.19
CA ASP A 63 -5.53 3.90 -10.06
C ASP A 63 -4.06 4.19 -10.39
N MET A 64 -3.65 5.45 -10.47
CA MET A 64 -2.26 5.86 -10.62
C MET A 64 -1.41 5.40 -9.44
N THR A 65 -1.94 5.46 -8.22
CA THR A 65 -1.24 4.99 -7.00
C THR A 65 -1.05 3.47 -6.94
N LYS A 66 -1.73 2.70 -7.79
CA LYS A 66 -1.49 1.26 -7.91
C LYS A 66 -0.20 0.93 -8.67
N ASN A 67 0.27 1.86 -9.51
CA ASN A 67 1.58 1.77 -10.15
C ASN A 67 2.60 2.48 -9.26
N LYS A 68 3.47 1.71 -8.62
CA LYS A 68 4.47 2.21 -7.67
C LYS A 68 5.50 3.12 -8.32
N VAL A 69 5.88 2.84 -9.57
CA VAL A 69 6.86 3.63 -10.32
C VAL A 69 6.28 5.01 -10.62
N THR A 70 5.09 5.08 -11.19
CA THR A 70 4.40 6.35 -11.46
C THR A 70 4.21 7.16 -10.20
N THR A 71 3.78 6.53 -9.11
CA THR A 71 3.62 7.20 -7.82
C THR A 71 4.93 7.81 -7.34
N LYS A 72 6.03 7.07 -7.40
CA LYS A 72 7.37 7.55 -7.02
C LYS A 72 7.78 8.74 -7.87
N THR A 73 7.65 8.66 -9.20
CA THR A 73 8.00 9.75 -10.10
C THR A 73 7.27 11.05 -9.74
N VAL A 74 5.98 10.98 -9.39
CA VAL A 74 5.21 12.15 -8.96
C VAL A 74 5.69 12.68 -7.62
N LEU A 75 5.94 11.81 -6.65
CA LEU A 75 6.42 12.20 -5.32
C LEU A 75 7.83 12.80 -5.37
N ASP A 76 8.73 12.20 -6.13
CA ASP A 76 10.10 12.68 -6.33
C ASP A 76 10.09 14.07 -7.03
N GLY A 77 9.24 14.24 -8.05
CA GLY A 77 9.02 15.53 -8.72
C GLY A 77 8.46 16.62 -7.79
N ALA A 78 7.76 16.21 -6.73
CA ALA A 78 7.30 17.12 -5.68
C ALA A 78 8.34 17.34 -4.56
N GLY A 79 9.54 16.78 -4.68
CA GLY A 79 10.60 16.85 -3.67
C GLY A 79 10.31 16.04 -2.41
N ILE A 80 9.53 14.95 -2.54
CA ILE A 80 9.24 14.02 -1.45
C ILE A 80 10.15 12.81 -1.62
N CYS A 81 10.98 12.55 -0.62
CA CYS A 81 11.93 11.45 -0.65
C CYS A 81 11.19 10.10 -0.66
N THR A 82 11.54 9.27 -1.64
CA THR A 82 11.09 7.88 -1.73
C THR A 82 12.30 6.93 -1.73
N PRO A 83 12.17 5.66 -1.30
CA PRO A 83 13.29 4.72 -1.37
C PRO A 83 13.85 4.65 -2.79
N LYS A 84 15.17 4.69 -2.97
CA LYS A 84 15.77 4.51 -4.30
C LYS A 84 15.37 3.16 -4.89
N GLY A 85 15.02 3.13 -6.16
CA GLY A 85 14.59 1.90 -6.78
C GLY A 85 14.62 1.96 -8.31
N ILE A 86 14.65 0.78 -8.94
CA ILE A 86 14.61 0.60 -10.38
C ILE A 86 13.52 -0.38 -10.76
N GLU A 87 12.96 -0.17 -11.93
CA GLU A 87 12.04 -1.11 -12.56
C GLU A 87 12.80 -1.93 -13.62
N ALA A 88 12.56 -3.24 -13.64
CA ALA A 88 13.22 -4.13 -14.59
C ALA A 88 12.29 -5.27 -15.05
N LEU A 89 12.61 -5.84 -16.22
CA LEU A 89 11.95 -7.00 -16.83
C LEU A 89 12.74 -8.30 -16.61
N SER A 90 14.05 -8.17 -16.35
CA SER A 90 14.95 -9.31 -16.23
C SER A 90 15.99 -9.13 -15.14
N PHE A 91 16.60 -10.23 -14.71
CA PHE A 91 17.67 -10.19 -13.74
C PHE A 91 18.89 -9.40 -14.22
N SER A 92 19.30 -9.59 -15.48
CA SER A 92 20.44 -8.88 -16.08
C SER A 92 20.22 -7.39 -16.15
N GLU A 93 19.01 -6.97 -16.52
CA GLU A 93 18.61 -5.58 -16.54
C GLU A 93 18.59 -4.98 -15.12
N ALA A 94 18.01 -5.70 -14.14
CA ALA A 94 18.00 -5.25 -12.76
C ALA A 94 19.43 -5.04 -12.24
N LYS A 95 20.35 -5.98 -12.49
CA LYS A 95 21.74 -5.86 -12.07
C LYS A 95 22.43 -4.63 -12.69
N ARG A 96 22.24 -4.41 -13.99
CA ARG A 96 22.80 -3.25 -14.70
C ARG A 96 22.25 -1.95 -14.09
N LEU A 97 20.93 -1.83 -13.98
CA LEU A 97 20.26 -0.64 -13.44
C LEU A 97 20.61 -0.38 -11.97
N MET A 98 20.71 -1.42 -11.15
CA MET A 98 21.15 -1.26 -9.75
C MET A 98 22.57 -0.65 -9.68
N THR A 99 23.46 -1.05 -10.56
CA THR A 99 24.82 -0.48 -10.64
C THR A 99 24.79 0.97 -11.10
N GLU A 100 24.06 1.27 -12.17
CA GLU A 100 23.91 2.62 -12.73
C GLU A 100 23.31 3.61 -11.75
N HIS A 101 22.31 3.17 -10.98
CA HIS A 101 21.59 4.01 -9.99
C HIS A 101 22.15 3.89 -8.55
N HIS A 102 23.30 3.22 -8.38
CA HIS A 102 23.97 3.03 -7.09
C HIS A 102 23.06 2.43 -6.00
N ILE A 103 22.18 1.48 -6.36
CA ILE A 103 21.30 0.77 -5.44
C ILE A 103 22.08 -0.32 -4.73
N LYS A 104 22.09 -0.28 -3.40
CA LYS A 104 22.87 -1.19 -2.55
C LYS A 104 21.96 -2.17 -1.81
N TYR A 105 22.50 -3.37 -1.55
CA TYR A 105 21.86 -4.32 -0.66
C TYR A 105 21.88 -3.81 0.81
N PRO A 106 20.88 -4.16 1.64
CA PRO A 106 19.74 -5.01 1.32
C PRO A 106 18.68 -4.31 0.47
N VAL A 107 17.99 -5.08 -0.39
CA VAL A 107 16.93 -4.59 -1.26
C VAL A 107 15.63 -5.37 -1.07
N ILE A 108 14.54 -4.81 -1.59
CA ILE A 108 13.22 -5.42 -1.69
C ILE A 108 12.90 -5.61 -3.16
N LEU A 109 12.42 -6.80 -3.55
CA LEU A 109 11.82 -7.04 -4.85
C LEU A 109 10.30 -7.10 -4.72
N LYS A 110 9.58 -6.35 -5.54
CA LYS A 110 8.11 -6.31 -5.54
C LYS A 110 7.55 -6.10 -6.95
N PRO A 111 6.32 -6.55 -7.27
CA PRO A 111 5.66 -6.22 -8.52
C PRO A 111 5.52 -4.69 -8.67
N SER A 112 5.77 -4.16 -9.88
CA SER A 112 5.57 -2.72 -10.16
C SER A 112 4.12 -2.30 -9.99
N ALA A 113 3.18 -3.19 -10.29
CA ALA A 113 1.76 -3.03 -9.98
C ALA A 113 1.27 -4.20 -9.14
N GLY A 114 0.40 -3.94 -8.18
CA GLY A 114 -0.16 -4.98 -7.31
C GLY A 114 -0.39 -4.50 -5.89
N THR A 115 -1.11 -5.32 -5.12
CA THR A 115 -1.51 -5.03 -3.74
C THR A 115 -1.28 -6.26 -2.86
N ARG A 116 -1.45 -6.13 -1.54
CA ARG A 116 -1.42 -7.20 -0.54
C ARG A 116 -0.09 -7.94 -0.39
N GLY A 117 1.02 -7.38 -0.88
CA GLY A 117 2.35 -8.00 -0.71
C GLY A 117 2.59 -9.27 -1.53
N LEU A 118 1.72 -9.61 -2.49
CA LEU A 118 1.91 -10.77 -3.37
C LEU A 118 3.17 -10.58 -4.21
N GLY A 119 4.00 -11.63 -4.28
CA GLY A 119 5.26 -11.62 -5.05
C GLY A 119 6.35 -10.70 -4.48
N VAL A 120 6.20 -10.23 -3.23
CA VAL A 120 7.20 -9.39 -2.55
C VAL A 120 8.22 -10.25 -1.82
N THR A 121 9.49 -9.96 -2.02
CA THR A 121 10.59 -10.56 -1.25
C THR A 121 11.37 -9.46 -0.55
N TRP A 122 11.49 -9.56 0.76
CA TRP A 122 12.13 -8.60 1.65
C TRP A 122 13.55 -9.02 2.02
N ASN A 123 14.36 -8.03 2.39
CA ASN A 123 15.69 -8.23 2.96
C ASN A 123 16.59 -9.11 2.09
N ILE A 124 16.65 -8.81 0.82
CA ILE A 124 17.53 -9.46 -0.14
C ILE A 124 18.93 -8.86 0.04
N GLN A 125 19.89 -9.67 0.50
CA GLN A 125 21.22 -9.19 0.86
C GLN A 125 22.29 -9.48 -0.19
N THR A 126 21.99 -10.34 -1.18
CA THR A 126 22.97 -10.80 -2.15
C THR A 126 22.36 -10.95 -3.56
N GLU A 127 23.23 -10.97 -4.55
CA GLU A 127 22.83 -11.23 -5.94
C GLU A 127 22.12 -12.59 -6.10
N MET A 128 22.58 -13.61 -5.38
CA MET A 128 21.94 -14.93 -5.37
C MET A 128 20.55 -14.87 -4.74
N GLY A 129 20.39 -14.07 -3.68
CA GLY A 129 19.10 -13.78 -3.08
C GLY A 129 18.16 -13.11 -4.06
N LEU A 130 18.64 -12.17 -4.86
CA LEU A 130 17.84 -11.49 -5.90
C LEU A 130 17.38 -12.45 -6.99
N LYS A 131 18.23 -13.39 -7.42
CA LYS A 131 17.84 -14.46 -8.36
C LYS A 131 16.71 -15.32 -7.80
N LYS A 132 16.81 -15.75 -6.54
CA LYS A 132 15.76 -16.52 -5.86
C LYS A 132 14.46 -15.73 -5.73
N ALA A 133 14.56 -14.46 -5.37
CA ALA A 133 13.41 -13.56 -5.27
C ALA A 133 12.67 -13.40 -6.60
N LEU A 134 13.42 -13.33 -7.73
CA LEU A 134 12.82 -13.25 -9.05
C LEU A 134 12.09 -14.53 -9.45
N ILE A 135 12.61 -15.70 -9.07
CA ILE A 135 11.89 -16.97 -9.26
C ILE A 135 10.58 -16.96 -8.49
N HIS A 136 10.62 -16.57 -7.21
CA HIS A 136 9.42 -16.44 -6.38
C HIS A 136 8.39 -15.45 -6.98
N PHE A 137 8.86 -14.29 -7.47
CA PHE A 137 7.99 -13.33 -8.16
C PHE A 137 7.30 -13.94 -9.39
N LYS A 138 8.04 -14.68 -10.23
CA LYS A 138 7.49 -15.33 -11.42
C LYS A 138 6.46 -16.42 -11.08
N VAL A 139 6.70 -17.20 -10.04
CA VAL A 139 5.74 -18.21 -9.55
C VAL A 139 4.47 -17.52 -9.07
N ALA A 140 4.59 -16.52 -8.20
CA ALA A 140 3.44 -15.76 -7.71
C ALA A 140 2.67 -15.07 -8.84
N ALA A 141 3.37 -14.57 -9.87
CA ALA A 141 2.74 -13.97 -11.03
C ALA A 141 1.91 -15.00 -11.83
N ASN A 142 2.37 -16.24 -11.96
CA ASN A 142 1.66 -17.30 -12.67
C ASN A 142 0.43 -17.81 -11.88
N GLU A 143 0.53 -17.89 -10.57
CA GLU A 143 -0.56 -18.37 -9.69
C GLU A 143 -1.69 -17.34 -9.54
N HIS A 144 -1.38 -16.06 -9.72
CA HIS A 144 -2.34 -14.96 -9.54
C HIS A 144 -2.55 -14.19 -10.83
N ALA A 145 -3.61 -14.51 -11.59
CA ALA A 145 -3.99 -13.85 -12.83
C ALA A 145 -4.05 -12.31 -12.73
N PHE A 146 -4.28 -11.77 -11.53
CA PHE A 146 -4.25 -10.35 -11.23
C PHE A 146 -2.85 -9.73 -11.38
N LEU A 147 -1.78 -10.47 -11.10
CA LEU A 147 -0.40 -10.00 -11.29
C LEU A 147 0.01 -10.11 -12.76
N THR A 148 -0.35 -11.19 -13.45
CA THR A 148 -0.02 -11.41 -14.87
C THR A 148 -0.64 -10.40 -15.82
N SER A 149 -1.85 -9.91 -15.51
CA SER A 149 -2.53 -8.94 -16.37
C SER A 149 -2.00 -7.51 -16.23
N LYS A 150 -1.27 -7.18 -15.14
CA LYS A 150 -0.93 -5.81 -14.79
C LYS A 150 0.56 -5.52 -14.60
N SER A 151 1.40 -6.52 -14.38
CA SER A 151 2.82 -6.27 -14.13
C SER A 151 3.70 -7.38 -14.72
N LYS A 152 4.25 -7.10 -15.91
CA LYS A 152 5.36 -7.88 -16.46
C LYS A 152 6.71 -7.47 -15.84
N THR A 153 6.72 -6.33 -15.13
CA THR A 153 7.88 -5.69 -14.53
C THR A 153 7.87 -5.84 -13.02
N PHE A 154 9.05 -5.80 -12.45
CA PHE A 154 9.26 -5.77 -11.01
C PHE A 154 10.13 -4.59 -10.62
N LEU A 155 9.91 -4.10 -9.42
CA LEU A 155 10.64 -3.00 -8.79
C LEU A 155 11.64 -3.58 -7.80
N VAL A 156 12.90 -3.16 -7.88
CA VAL A 156 13.92 -3.41 -6.86
C VAL A 156 14.23 -2.11 -6.16
N GLU A 157 14.07 -2.05 -4.85
CA GLU A 157 14.27 -0.85 -4.04
C GLU A 157 15.23 -1.12 -2.88
N GLU A 158 16.00 -0.11 -2.51
CA GLU A 158 16.75 -0.11 -1.25
C GLU A 158 15.80 -0.32 -0.07
N MET A 159 16.19 -1.18 0.84
CA MET A 159 15.39 -1.47 2.02
C MET A 159 15.67 -0.42 3.09
N PHE A 160 14.66 0.36 3.43
CA PHE A 160 14.74 1.25 4.59
C PHE A 160 14.62 0.42 5.87
N GLN A 161 15.51 0.67 6.82
CA GLN A 161 15.47 0.06 8.15
C GLN A 161 14.80 1.03 9.12
N GLY A 162 13.54 0.78 9.43
CA GLY A 162 12.73 1.61 10.32
C GLY A 162 11.32 1.06 10.44
N ASN A 163 10.49 1.75 11.21
CA ASN A 163 9.09 1.38 11.38
C ASN A 163 8.25 1.89 10.20
N GLU A 164 7.19 1.16 9.87
CA GLU A 164 6.22 1.53 8.85
C GLU A 164 4.95 2.06 9.51
N TYR A 165 4.53 3.22 9.05
CA TYR A 165 3.35 3.92 9.54
C TYR A 165 2.36 4.13 8.40
N ARG A 166 1.08 3.99 8.69
CA ARG A 166 0.00 4.38 7.80
C ARG A 166 -0.59 5.69 8.27
N VAL A 167 -0.34 6.76 7.52
CA VAL A 167 -0.87 8.10 7.79
C VAL A 167 -2.06 8.36 6.89
N MET A 168 -3.24 8.55 7.47
CA MET A 168 -4.45 8.88 6.73
C MET A 168 -4.62 10.38 6.65
N VAL A 169 -4.77 10.87 5.43
CA VAL A 169 -5.01 12.28 5.13
C VAL A 169 -6.39 12.44 4.55
N LEU A 170 -7.14 13.39 5.03
CA LEU A 170 -8.43 13.81 4.52
C LEU A 170 -8.49 15.34 4.49
N ASP A 171 -8.77 15.89 3.32
CA ASP A 171 -8.95 17.34 3.12
C ASP A 171 -7.87 18.17 3.82
N LYS A 172 -6.60 17.93 3.44
CA LYS A 172 -5.41 18.61 3.97
C LYS A 172 -5.19 18.46 5.48
N LYS A 173 -5.79 17.44 6.09
CA LYS A 173 -5.62 17.13 7.51
C LYS A 173 -5.20 15.69 7.70
N VAL A 174 -4.23 15.46 8.58
CA VAL A 174 -3.95 14.11 9.06
C VAL A 174 -5.04 13.74 10.07
N VAL A 175 -5.80 12.69 9.76
CA VAL A 175 -6.89 12.21 10.61
C VAL A 175 -6.46 11.02 11.48
N SER A 176 -5.46 10.26 11.05
CA SER A 176 -4.86 9.21 11.87
C SER A 176 -3.46 8.85 11.40
N CYS A 177 -2.64 8.37 12.33
CA CYS A 177 -1.35 7.74 12.07
C CYS A 177 -1.29 6.46 12.90
N VAL A 178 -1.10 5.31 12.25
CA VAL A 178 -0.94 4.03 12.94
C VAL A 178 0.40 3.41 12.59
N GLU A 179 1.10 2.91 13.59
CA GLU A 179 2.27 2.06 13.42
C GLU A 179 1.82 0.65 13.04
N LYS A 180 2.39 0.12 11.96
CA LYS A 180 2.14 -1.25 11.52
C LYS A 180 3.14 -2.18 12.18
N ILE A 181 2.63 -3.14 12.93
CA ILE A 181 3.44 -4.15 13.61
C ILE A 181 3.19 -5.50 12.96
N PRO A 182 4.25 -6.24 12.57
CA PRO A 182 4.10 -7.56 11.98
C PRO A 182 3.54 -8.54 13.00
N ALA A 183 3.00 -9.66 12.50
CA ALA A 183 2.56 -10.76 13.34
C ALA A 183 3.70 -11.18 14.27
N SER A 184 3.47 -11.08 15.57
CA SER A 184 4.44 -11.37 16.62
C SER A 184 3.77 -11.84 17.90
N VAL A 185 4.49 -12.62 18.69
CA VAL A 185 4.11 -12.99 20.05
C VAL A 185 5.15 -12.48 21.05
N ILE A 186 4.73 -12.28 22.28
CA ILE A 186 5.61 -11.84 23.38
C ILE A 186 5.63 -12.95 24.42
N GLY A 187 6.80 -13.44 24.73
CA GLY A 187 6.99 -14.47 25.76
C GLY A 187 6.53 -13.98 27.14
N ASP A 188 5.90 -14.85 27.88
CA ASP A 188 5.53 -14.67 29.28
C ASP A 188 6.40 -15.50 30.25
N GLY A 189 7.29 -16.34 29.70
CA GLY A 189 8.17 -17.23 30.44
C GLY A 189 7.52 -18.56 30.84
N GLN A 190 6.28 -18.84 30.43
CA GLN A 190 5.51 -20.01 30.83
C GLN A 190 4.79 -20.68 29.67
N SER A 191 4.10 -19.90 28.84
CA SER A 191 3.30 -20.41 27.73
C SER A 191 4.17 -20.79 26.54
N THR A 192 3.79 -21.84 25.86
CA THR A 192 4.34 -22.22 24.55
C THR A 192 3.99 -21.20 23.48
N ILE A 193 4.76 -21.14 22.40
CA ILE A 193 4.46 -20.28 21.25
C ILE A 193 3.07 -20.57 20.70
N GLN A 194 2.64 -21.82 20.70
CA GLN A 194 1.30 -22.19 20.25
C GLN A 194 0.20 -21.58 21.13
N GLU A 195 0.36 -21.63 22.44
CA GLU A 195 -0.56 -21.02 23.39
C GLU A 195 -0.58 -19.50 23.30
N LEU A 196 0.58 -18.87 23.13
CA LEU A 196 0.66 -17.43 22.91
C LEU A 196 -0.07 -17.00 21.61
N ILE A 197 0.07 -17.76 20.52
CA ILE A 197 -0.67 -17.52 19.27
C ILE A 197 -2.17 -17.71 19.50
N HIS A 198 -2.58 -18.75 20.22
CA HIS A 198 -3.99 -19.01 20.53
C HIS A 198 -4.60 -17.86 21.32
N THR A 199 -3.95 -17.44 22.41
CA THR A 199 -4.38 -16.30 23.24
C THR A 199 -4.47 -15.02 22.43
N PHE A 200 -3.47 -14.74 21.58
CA PHE A 200 -3.51 -13.60 20.66
C PHE A 200 -4.75 -13.64 19.76
N ASN A 201 -5.03 -14.79 19.15
CA ASN A 201 -6.15 -14.93 18.21
C ASN A 201 -7.52 -14.77 18.91
N GLN A 202 -7.65 -15.16 20.17
CA GLN A 202 -8.89 -14.95 20.95
C GLN A 202 -9.28 -13.47 21.09
N THR A 203 -8.31 -12.56 21.03
CA THR A 203 -8.54 -11.11 21.12
C THR A 203 -8.79 -10.43 19.76
N ARG A 204 -8.84 -11.21 18.67
CA ARG A 204 -8.90 -10.67 17.31
C ARG A 204 -10.23 -10.98 16.62
N LEU A 205 -10.63 -10.10 15.73
CA LEU A 205 -11.77 -10.33 14.85
C LEU A 205 -11.43 -11.43 13.82
N PRO A 206 -12.42 -12.21 13.35
CA PRO A 206 -12.24 -13.16 12.26
C PRO A 206 -11.57 -12.50 11.03
N GLY A 207 -10.61 -13.19 10.44
CA GLY A 207 -9.84 -12.67 9.30
C GLY A 207 -8.56 -11.91 9.66
N PHE A 208 -8.26 -11.75 10.96
CA PHE A 208 -7.05 -11.07 11.45
C PHE A 208 -6.19 -11.96 12.36
N PHE A 209 -6.25 -13.25 12.15
CA PHE A 209 -5.57 -14.25 12.97
C PHE A 209 -4.13 -14.50 12.51
N ILE A 210 -3.27 -14.88 13.45
CA ILE A 210 -1.99 -15.53 13.15
C ILE A 210 -2.28 -16.99 12.78
N HIS A 211 -2.08 -17.32 11.50
CA HIS A 211 -2.20 -18.70 11.01
C HIS A 211 -0.84 -19.41 11.10
N VAL A 212 -0.82 -20.59 11.68
CA VAL A 212 0.39 -21.44 11.79
C VAL A 212 0.60 -22.20 10.48
N ASP A 213 0.99 -21.48 9.45
CA ASP A 213 1.28 -22.01 8.11
C ASP A 213 2.79 -22.31 7.92
N LYS A 214 3.16 -22.62 6.70
CA LYS A 214 4.56 -22.91 6.31
C LYS A 214 5.51 -21.76 6.67
N ILE A 215 5.10 -20.49 6.47
CA ILE A 215 5.93 -19.31 6.73
C ILE A 215 6.25 -19.19 8.22
N VAL A 216 5.24 -19.34 9.08
CA VAL A 216 5.44 -19.32 10.54
C VAL A 216 6.36 -20.44 10.99
N ARG A 217 6.13 -21.68 10.51
CA ARG A 217 6.97 -22.83 10.84
C ARG A 217 8.42 -22.65 10.40
N GLU A 218 8.67 -22.13 9.20
CA GLU A 218 10.01 -21.83 8.70
C GLU A 218 10.68 -20.73 9.52
N THR A 219 9.92 -19.71 9.96
CA THR A 219 10.42 -18.66 10.83
C THR A 219 10.85 -19.22 12.19
N LEU A 220 10.05 -20.09 12.79
CA LEU A 220 10.42 -20.75 14.02
C LEU A 220 11.69 -21.58 13.86
N LYS A 221 11.76 -22.41 12.81
CA LYS A 221 12.95 -23.23 12.52
C LYS A 221 14.22 -22.41 12.33
N LYS A 222 14.15 -21.27 11.65
CA LYS A 222 15.29 -20.35 11.49
C LYS A 222 15.81 -19.79 12.80
N ASN A 223 14.95 -19.68 13.81
CA ASN A 223 15.29 -19.23 15.15
C ASN A 223 15.60 -20.39 16.13
N ASN A 224 15.74 -21.63 15.62
CA ASN A 224 15.91 -22.86 16.42
C ASN A 224 14.77 -23.05 17.43
N LEU A 225 13.55 -22.70 17.05
CA LEU A 225 12.32 -22.80 17.84
C LEU A 225 11.30 -23.70 17.15
N ASP A 226 10.33 -24.17 17.93
CA ASP A 226 9.11 -24.84 17.47
C ASP A 226 7.88 -24.29 18.20
N LEU A 227 6.72 -24.83 17.93
CA LEU A 227 5.47 -24.39 18.55
C LEU A 227 5.37 -24.73 20.05
N LYS A 228 6.16 -25.69 20.53
CA LYS A 228 6.23 -26.08 21.94
C LYS A 228 7.26 -25.29 22.73
N SER A 229 8.11 -24.54 22.07
CA SER A 229 9.12 -23.71 22.71
C SER A 229 8.48 -22.63 23.57
N VAL A 230 9.05 -22.36 24.73
CA VAL A 230 8.65 -21.30 25.65
C VAL A 230 9.62 -20.13 25.50
N LEU A 231 9.11 -18.94 25.25
CA LEU A 231 9.92 -17.74 25.12
C LEU A 231 10.15 -17.10 26.51
N PRO A 232 11.36 -16.58 26.78
CA PRO A 232 11.61 -15.76 27.96
C PRO A 232 10.59 -14.62 28.08
N LYS A 233 10.27 -14.23 29.31
CA LYS A 233 9.35 -13.13 29.59
C LYS A 233 9.84 -11.84 28.94
N GLY A 234 8.96 -11.20 28.17
CA GLY A 234 9.24 -9.95 27.46
C GLY A 234 9.94 -10.13 26.10
N GLN A 235 10.40 -11.34 25.76
CA GLN A 235 11.00 -11.58 24.45
C GLN A 235 9.94 -11.48 23.36
N VAL A 236 10.19 -10.61 22.38
CA VAL A 236 9.33 -10.47 21.18
C VAL A 236 9.84 -11.41 20.11
N LEU A 237 8.97 -12.30 19.63
CA LEU A 237 9.23 -13.16 18.48
C LEU A 237 8.38 -12.71 17.30
N ARG A 238 9.02 -12.19 16.27
CA ARG A 238 8.38 -11.86 15.01
C ARG A 238 8.14 -13.13 14.21
N LEU A 239 6.88 -13.39 13.84
CA LEU A 239 6.46 -14.61 13.13
C LEU A 239 6.37 -14.43 11.62
N ARG A 240 6.20 -13.18 11.15
CA ARG A 240 6.11 -12.82 9.73
C ARG A 240 6.84 -11.52 9.45
N ASN A 241 7.30 -11.36 8.21
CA ASN A 241 7.93 -10.12 7.75
C ASN A 241 6.95 -9.12 7.14
N ASN A 242 5.80 -9.57 6.65
CA ASN A 242 4.78 -8.66 6.17
C ASN A 242 4.02 -8.01 7.34
N LEU A 243 3.41 -6.86 7.05
CA LEU A 243 2.68 -6.04 8.01
C LEU A 243 1.17 -6.13 7.80
N ASN A 244 0.70 -7.17 7.08
CA ASN A 244 -0.71 -7.32 6.77
C ASN A 244 -1.49 -7.70 8.03
N MET A 245 -2.54 -6.98 8.30
CA MET A 245 -3.46 -7.32 9.40
C MET A 245 -4.13 -8.67 9.19
N SER A 246 -4.44 -9.05 7.94
CA SER A 246 -5.01 -10.36 7.59
C SER A 246 -4.10 -11.55 7.94
N ASP A 247 -2.82 -11.30 8.14
CA ASP A 247 -1.81 -12.31 8.50
C ASP A 247 -1.41 -12.23 9.97
N GLY A 248 -2.24 -11.59 10.81
CA GLY A 248 -2.03 -11.42 12.24
C GLY A 248 -1.21 -10.17 12.62
N GLY A 249 -0.97 -9.26 11.67
CA GLY A 249 -0.36 -7.97 11.97
C GLY A 249 -1.25 -7.13 12.92
N ARG A 250 -0.64 -6.15 13.57
CA ARG A 250 -1.32 -5.19 14.44
C ARG A 250 -1.08 -3.76 13.97
N SER A 251 -1.94 -2.87 14.40
CA SER A 251 -1.72 -1.43 14.29
C SER A 251 -1.93 -0.76 15.65
N ILE A 252 -1.05 0.19 15.96
CA ILE A 252 -1.12 1.00 17.18
C ILE A 252 -1.33 2.44 16.75
N ASP A 253 -2.30 3.12 17.34
CA ASP A 253 -2.50 4.54 17.10
C ASP A 253 -1.36 5.34 17.74
N VAL A 254 -0.68 6.09 16.91
CA VAL A 254 0.43 6.97 17.25
C VAL A 254 0.23 8.40 16.70
N THR A 255 -1.02 8.75 16.43
CA THR A 255 -1.40 10.03 15.78
C THR A 255 -0.86 11.24 16.53
N SER A 256 -0.87 11.21 17.86
CA SER A 256 -0.36 12.29 18.72
C SER A 256 1.17 12.44 18.68
N GLN A 257 1.89 11.39 18.27
CA GLN A 257 3.36 11.38 18.21
C GLN A 257 3.91 11.91 16.88
N LEU A 258 3.07 12.02 15.86
CA LEU A 258 3.51 12.43 14.51
C LEU A 258 3.92 13.90 14.49
N HIS A 259 5.21 14.16 14.23
CA HIS A 259 5.77 15.50 14.17
C HIS A 259 5.07 16.37 13.11
N PRO A 260 4.86 17.68 13.35
CA PRO A 260 4.19 18.58 12.41
C PRO A 260 4.81 18.58 11.00
N THR A 261 6.14 18.51 10.89
CA THR A 261 6.85 18.42 9.61
C THR A 261 6.47 17.16 8.82
N LEU A 262 6.36 16.01 9.51
CA LEU A 262 5.93 14.75 8.88
C LEU A 262 4.45 14.78 8.49
N LYS A 263 3.60 15.46 9.29
CA LYS A 263 2.20 15.73 8.91
C LYS A 263 2.13 16.52 7.59
N ALA A 264 2.88 17.61 7.51
CA ALA A 264 2.93 18.45 6.30
C ALA A 264 3.45 17.66 5.09
N LEU A 265 4.46 16.81 5.28
CA LEU A 265 5.00 15.94 4.24
C LEU A 265 3.93 14.96 3.70
N CYS A 266 3.17 14.32 4.58
CA CYS A 266 2.10 13.40 4.19
C CYS A 266 0.95 14.11 3.46
N ILE A 267 0.57 15.32 3.92
CA ILE A 267 -0.42 16.15 3.23
C ILE A 267 0.07 16.49 1.82
N LYS A 268 1.31 16.99 1.70
CA LYS A 268 1.94 17.31 0.42
C LYS A 268 1.98 16.09 -0.52
N ALA A 269 2.23 14.88 0.00
CA ALA A 269 2.22 13.66 -0.80
C ALA A 269 0.85 13.38 -1.42
N ILE A 270 -0.23 13.51 -0.65
CA ILE A 270 -1.60 13.32 -1.14
C ILE A 270 -1.97 14.40 -2.16
N GLU A 271 -1.66 15.66 -1.87
CA GLU A 271 -1.94 16.79 -2.79
C GLU A 271 -1.16 16.68 -4.10
N SER A 272 0.11 16.25 -4.05
CA SER A 272 0.96 16.09 -5.25
C SER A 272 0.40 15.06 -6.24
N ILE A 273 -0.34 14.09 -5.75
CA ILE A 273 -1.04 13.10 -6.58
C ILE A 273 -2.41 13.61 -7.05
N GLY A 274 -2.86 14.78 -6.55
CA GLY A 274 -4.18 15.34 -6.86
C GLY A 274 -5.32 14.67 -6.09
N LEU A 275 -5.04 14.11 -4.93
CA LEU A 275 -6.03 13.48 -4.06
C LEU A 275 -6.39 14.40 -2.88
N THR A 276 -7.63 14.33 -2.42
CA THR A 276 -8.09 14.96 -1.16
C THR A 276 -8.16 13.95 -0.01
N TYR A 277 -8.15 12.66 -0.34
CA TYR A 277 -8.21 11.56 0.62
C TYR A 277 -7.25 10.45 0.20
N GLY A 278 -6.49 9.96 1.15
CA GLY A 278 -5.60 8.82 0.91
C GLY A 278 -4.76 8.46 2.13
N GLY A 279 -4.11 7.31 2.02
CA GLY A 279 -3.19 6.87 3.04
C GLY A 279 -1.75 6.85 2.51
N VAL A 280 -0.86 7.49 3.23
CA VAL A 280 0.58 7.49 2.98
C VAL A 280 1.21 6.39 3.82
N ASP A 281 2.00 5.53 3.18
CA ASP A 281 2.89 4.61 3.89
C ASP A 281 4.21 5.35 4.15
N LEU A 282 4.37 5.83 5.38
CA LEU A 282 5.53 6.57 5.86
C LEU A 282 6.49 5.59 6.54
N MET A 283 7.78 5.69 6.22
CA MET A 283 8.83 4.93 6.91
C MET A 283 9.70 5.89 7.70
N ALA A 284 9.89 5.62 8.97
CA ALA A 284 10.64 6.49 9.87
C ALA A 284 11.29 5.69 11.02
N HIS A 285 12.42 6.19 11.54
CA HIS A 285 13.02 5.64 12.76
C HIS A 285 12.28 6.14 14.01
N ASP A 286 11.92 7.42 14.04
CA ASP A 286 11.13 8.05 15.10
C ASP A 286 10.17 9.09 14.49
N LEU A 287 8.90 8.97 14.81
CA LEU A 287 7.88 9.93 14.34
C LEU A 287 8.00 11.32 14.95
N ARG A 288 8.71 11.45 16.05
CA ARG A 288 8.92 12.71 16.76
C ARG A 288 10.11 13.50 16.22
N ASP A 289 10.97 12.84 15.45
CA ASP A 289 12.14 13.46 14.84
C ASP A 289 11.84 13.88 13.38
N PRO A 290 11.82 15.18 13.06
CA PRO A 290 11.57 15.65 11.69
C PRO A 290 12.70 15.30 10.71
N LYS A 291 13.89 14.94 11.20
CA LYS A 291 15.06 14.56 10.39
C LYS A 291 15.09 13.07 10.08
N THR A 292 14.17 12.30 10.61
CA THR A 292 14.00 10.87 10.36
C THR A 292 13.69 10.66 8.85
N ARG A 293 14.68 10.18 8.11
CA ARG A 293 14.59 9.86 6.68
C ARG A 293 15.29 8.53 6.44
#